data_11ffc73973c5081e747a01edb5617264
#
_entry.id   11ffc73973c5081e747a01edb5617264
#
_cell.length_a   1.000
_cell.length_b   1.000
_cell.length_c   1.000
_cell.angle_alpha   90.00
_cell.angle_beta   90.00
_cell.angle_gamma   90.00
#
_symmetry.space_group_name_H-M   'P 1'
#
loop_
_entity.id
_entity.type
_entity.pdbx_description
1 polymer ?
#
loop_
_entity_poly.entity_id
_entity_poly.type
_entity_poly.pdbx_seq_one_letter_code
_entity_poly.pdbx_strand_id
1 'polypeptide(L)'
;MKTRFIAFLLLFVMNLGVFAQSSYQPTEENLKARQEFQDNKFGIFLHWGLYAMLATGEWTMTNNNLNYKEYAKLAGGFYPSKFDADKWVAAIKASGAKYICFTTRHHEGFSMFDTKYSDYNVVKATLFKRDIVKELANR
;
A
#
# COMPACT_ATOMS: atom_id res chain seq x y z
N MET A 1 -39.31 -11.09 40.05
CA MET A 1 -39.14 -12.21 39.09
C MET A 1 -38.96 -11.76 37.65
N LYS A 2 -39.73 -10.79 37.14
CA LYS A 2 -39.64 -10.34 35.72
C LYS A 2 -38.27 -9.74 35.31
N THR A 3 -37.63 -8.96 36.16
CA THR A 3 -36.31 -8.37 35.90
C THR A 3 -35.16 -9.38 35.80
N ARG A 4 -35.20 -10.47 36.55
CA ARG A 4 -34.19 -11.55 36.48
C ARG A 4 -34.27 -12.35 35.20
N PHE A 5 -35.50 -12.52 34.66
CA PHE A 5 -35.75 -13.24 33.40
C PHE A 5 -35.24 -12.44 32.19
N ILE A 6 -35.41 -11.10 32.21
CA ILE A 6 -34.90 -10.20 31.13
C ILE A 6 -33.40 -10.20 31.12
N ALA A 7 -32.70 -10.16 32.29
CA ALA A 7 -31.26 -10.23 32.37
C ALA A 7 -30.68 -11.54 31.82
N PHE A 8 -31.33 -12.68 32.08
CA PHE A 8 -30.92 -13.98 31.51
C PHE A 8 -31.13 -14.04 29.99
N LEU A 9 -32.22 -13.45 29.47
CA LEU A 9 -32.49 -13.39 28.04
C LEU A 9 -31.46 -12.53 27.31
N LEU A 10 -31.08 -11.39 27.88
CA LEU A 10 -30.01 -10.51 27.33
C LEU A 10 -28.64 -11.19 27.32
N LEU A 11 -28.28 -11.93 28.36
CA LEU A 11 -27.05 -12.71 28.41
C LEU A 11 -27.01 -13.83 27.36
N PHE A 12 -28.15 -14.46 27.08
CA PHE A 12 -28.25 -15.52 26.06
C PHE A 12 -28.12 -14.95 24.64
N VAL A 13 -28.71 -13.79 24.36
CA VAL A 13 -28.60 -13.11 23.03
C VAL A 13 -27.20 -12.61 22.74
N MET A 14 -26.43 -12.17 23.75
CA MET A 14 -25.05 -11.76 23.58
C MET A 14 -24.09 -12.89 23.16
N ASN A 15 -24.45 -14.17 23.44
CA ASN A 15 -23.63 -15.31 23.04
C ASN A 15 -23.90 -15.79 21.60
N LEU A 16 -24.95 -15.32 20.92
CA LEU A 16 -25.26 -15.70 19.54
C LEU A 16 -24.43 -14.92 18.50
N GLY A 17 -23.73 -13.87 18.92
CA GLY A 17 -22.94 -13.02 18.02
C GLY A 17 -21.52 -13.53 17.73
N VAL A 18 -21.05 -14.62 18.36
CA VAL A 18 -19.64 -15.06 18.27
C VAL A 18 -19.37 -16.03 17.12
N PHE A 19 -20.39 -16.47 16.39
CA PHE A 19 -20.24 -17.46 15.30
C PHE A 19 -20.12 -16.86 13.89
N ALA A 20 -19.93 -15.54 13.76
CA ALA A 20 -19.86 -14.88 12.46
C ALA A 20 -18.42 -14.74 11.89
N GLN A 21 -17.43 -15.42 12.45
CA GLN A 21 -16.14 -15.54 11.78
C GLN A 21 -16.21 -16.74 10.84
N SER A 22 -16.42 -16.48 9.54
CA SER A 22 -16.14 -17.48 8.51
C SER A 22 -14.69 -17.92 8.72
N SER A 23 -14.46 -19.19 9.07
CA SER A 23 -13.13 -19.76 9.21
C SER A 23 -12.50 -19.77 7.80
N TYR A 24 -11.75 -18.69 7.47
CA TYR A 24 -10.98 -18.66 6.25
C TYR A 24 -10.02 -19.86 6.23
N GLN A 25 -10.18 -20.73 5.26
CA GLN A 25 -9.26 -21.82 5.00
C GLN A 25 -8.41 -21.44 3.80
N PRO A 26 -7.10 -21.23 3.99
CA PRO A 26 -6.20 -20.93 2.87
C PRO A 26 -6.13 -22.11 1.91
N THR A 27 -6.06 -21.83 0.62
CA THR A 27 -5.77 -22.87 -0.39
C THR A 27 -4.32 -23.37 -0.25
N GLU A 28 -4.04 -24.56 -0.79
CA GLU A 28 -2.66 -25.10 -0.83
C GLU A 28 -1.69 -24.14 -1.54
N GLU A 29 -2.13 -23.52 -2.63
CA GLU A 29 -1.36 -22.51 -3.35
C GLU A 29 -1.03 -21.30 -2.47
N ASN A 30 -2.02 -20.83 -1.69
CA ASN A 30 -1.81 -19.72 -0.75
C ASN A 30 -0.83 -20.10 0.38
N LEU A 31 -0.92 -21.33 0.91
CA LEU A 31 0.01 -21.82 1.91
C LEU A 31 1.45 -21.89 1.35
N LYS A 32 1.60 -22.39 0.13
CA LYS A 32 2.90 -22.43 -0.56
C LYS A 32 3.47 -21.03 -0.76
N ALA A 33 2.67 -20.08 -1.27
CA ALA A 33 3.11 -18.70 -1.45
C ALA A 33 3.54 -18.02 -0.14
N ARG A 34 2.83 -18.29 0.97
CA ARG A 34 3.23 -17.79 2.29
C ARG A 34 4.56 -18.39 2.75
N GLN A 35 4.77 -19.69 2.52
CA GLN A 35 6.03 -20.35 2.87
C GLN A 35 7.18 -19.77 2.05
N GLU A 36 7.01 -19.61 0.74
CA GLU A 36 8.00 -18.99 -0.14
C GLU A 36 8.35 -17.56 0.32
N PHE A 37 7.34 -16.77 0.71
CA PHE A 37 7.59 -15.43 1.25
C PHE A 37 8.40 -15.48 2.56
N GLN A 38 8.07 -16.41 3.47
CA GLN A 38 8.81 -16.60 4.73
C GLN A 38 10.27 -17.03 4.48
N ASP A 39 10.52 -17.83 3.46
CA ASP A 39 11.85 -18.33 3.13
C ASP A 39 12.71 -17.27 2.42
N ASN A 40 12.09 -16.30 1.78
CA ASN A 40 12.79 -15.23 1.07
C ASN A 40 13.58 -14.27 1.97
N LYS A 41 13.31 -14.21 3.28
CA LYS A 41 14.02 -13.50 4.36
C LYS A 41 14.42 -12.05 4.09
N PHE A 42 15.01 -11.72 2.93
CA PHE A 42 15.57 -10.42 2.60
C PHE A 42 14.84 -9.77 1.42
N GLY A 43 14.26 -8.61 1.67
CA GLY A 43 13.60 -7.76 0.67
C GLY A 43 13.98 -6.30 0.84
N ILE A 44 13.71 -5.49 -0.18
CA ILE A 44 13.89 -4.04 -0.14
C ILE A 44 12.52 -3.38 0.04
N PHE A 45 12.42 -2.50 1.04
CA PHE A 45 11.24 -1.66 1.22
C PHE A 45 11.49 -0.29 0.60
N LEU A 46 10.61 0.14 -0.34
CA LEU A 46 10.73 1.41 -1.03
C LEU A 46 9.57 2.33 -0.65
N HIS A 47 9.90 3.50 -0.10
CA HIS A 47 8.98 4.63 0.03
C HIS A 47 9.31 5.65 -1.05
N TRP A 48 8.42 5.83 -2.02
CA TRP A 48 8.60 6.81 -3.07
C TRP A 48 7.25 7.31 -3.60
N GLY A 49 7.10 8.62 -3.65
CA GLY A 49 5.90 9.32 -4.08
C GLY A 49 6.15 10.82 -4.16
N LEU A 50 5.09 11.63 -4.17
CA LEU A 50 5.21 13.10 -4.21
C LEU A 50 6.02 13.65 -3.03
N TYR A 51 5.95 13.03 -1.88
CA TYR A 51 6.70 13.43 -0.68
C TYR A 51 8.23 13.45 -0.88
N ALA A 52 8.75 12.63 -1.81
CA ALA A 52 10.18 12.61 -2.12
C ALA A 52 10.67 13.93 -2.71
N MET A 53 9.79 14.73 -3.33
CA MET A 53 10.14 16.05 -3.87
C MET A 53 10.47 17.05 -2.77
N LEU A 54 9.90 16.88 -1.57
CA LEU A 54 10.10 17.79 -0.44
C LEU A 54 11.28 17.38 0.45
N ALA A 55 11.84 16.18 0.26
CA ALA A 55 13.00 15.64 0.98
C ALA A 55 12.88 15.66 2.53
N THR A 56 11.64 15.64 3.06
CA THR A 56 11.34 15.69 4.51
C THR A 56 10.61 14.44 5.02
N GLY A 57 10.57 13.38 4.21
CA GLY A 57 9.96 12.10 4.56
C GLY A 57 8.52 11.94 4.06
N GLU A 58 8.04 10.71 4.12
CA GLU A 58 6.73 10.32 3.58
C GLU A 58 5.53 10.88 4.37
N TRP A 59 5.76 11.30 5.60
CA TRP A 59 4.76 11.92 6.48
C TRP A 59 4.71 13.45 6.38
N THR A 60 5.44 14.04 5.44
CA THR A 60 5.61 15.51 5.33
C THR A 60 4.29 16.28 5.27
N MET A 61 3.27 15.75 4.58
CA MET A 61 1.95 16.40 4.50
C MET A 61 1.31 16.52 5.89
N THR A 62 1.32 15.43 6.66
CA THR A 62 0.74 15.38 8.00
C THR A 62 1.56 16.17 9.03
N ASN A 63 2.88 15.94 9.05
CA ASN A 63 3.77 16.55 10.04
C ASN A 63 3.83 18.09 9.93
N ASN A 64 3.67 18.62 8.72
CA ASN A 64 3.66 20.06 8.45
C ASN A 64 2.25 20.63 8.30
N ASN A 65 1.20 19.83 8.60
CA ASN A 65 -0.20 20.25 8.51
C ASN A 65 -0.55 20.89 7.17
N LEU A 66 -0.04 20.33 6.07
CA LEU A 66 -0.26 20.86 4.72
C LEU A 66 -1.68 20.55 4.25
N ASN A 67 -2.33 21.55 3.64
CA ASN A 67 -3.62 21.32 3.02
C ASN A 67 -3.49 20.33 1.86
N TYR A 68 -4.32 19.28 1.85
CA TYR A 68 -4.23 18.21 0.85
C TYR A 68 -4.42 18.69 -0.61
N LYS A 69 -5.23 19.75 -0.84
CA LYS A 69 -5.44 20.33 -2.18
C LYS A 69 -4.19 21.06 -2.67
N GLU A 70 -3.51 21.76 -1.78
CA GLU A 70 -2.24 22.43 -2.09
C GLU A 70 -1.13 21.42 -2.29
N TYR A 71 -1.05 20.42 -1.43
CA TYR A 71 -0.10 19.32 -1.56
C TYR A 71 -0.27 18.56 -2.88
N ALA A 72 -1.50 18.30 -3.33
CA ALA A 72 -1.78 17.60 -4.58
C ALA A 72 -1.22 18.32 -5.82
N LYS A 73 -0.99 19.63 -5.75
CA LYS A 73 -0.38 20.41 -6.86
C LYS A 73 1.05 19.98 -7.14
N LEU A 74 1.73 19.33 -6.19
CA LEU A 74 3.06 18.75 -6.39
C LEU A 74 3.10 17.75 -7.55
N ALA A 75 1.97 17.09 -7.86
CA ALA A 75 1.90 16.16 -8.98
C ALA A 75 2.28 16.80 -10.32
N GLY A 76 1.96 18.07 -10.52
CA GLY A 76 2.35 18.81 -11.74
C GLY A 76 3.86 18.98 -11.92
N GLY A 77 4.63 18.95 -10.82
CA GLY A 77 6.10 19.01 -10.85
C GLY A 77 6.80 17.65 -10.76
N PHE A 78 6.04 16.56 -10.57
CA PHE A 78 6.63 15.23 -10.44
C PHE A 78 7.09 14.69 -11.81
N TYR A 79 8.40 14.77 -12.05
CA TYR A 79 9.02 14.32 -13.29
C TYR A 79 10.36 13.63 -13.01
N PRO A 80 10.38 12.36 -12.55
CA PRO A 80 11.61 11.64 -12.21
C PRO A 80 12.36 11.20 -13.47
N SER A 81 13.04 12.11 -14.14
CA SER A 81 13.74 11.90 -15.43
C SER A 81 14.82 10.82 -15.38
N LYS A 82 15.35 10.52 -14.19
CA LYS A 82 16.40 9.50 -13.99
C LYS A 82 15.84 8.13 -13.59
N PHE A 83 14.51 7.98 -13.49
CA PHE A 83 13.93 6.68 -13.19
C PHE A 83 14.13 5.69 -14.33
N ASP A 84 14.71 4.55 -13.99
CA ASP A 84 15.03 3.44 -14.88
C ASP A 84 14.76 2.14 -14.13
N ALA A 85 13.67 1.47 -14.48
CA ALA A 85 13.22 0.27 -13.78
C ALA A 85 14.23 -0.88 -13.91
N ASP A 86 14.91 -1.00 -15.08
CA ASP A 86 15.90 -2.05 -15.29
C ASP A 86 17.10 -1.87 -14.35
N LYS A 87 17.61 -0.64 -14.23
CA LYS A 87 18.73 -0.33 -13.32
C LYS A 87 18.34 -0.53 -11.86
N TRP A 88 17.13 -0.11 -11.46
CA TRP A 88 16.68 -0.28 -10.10
C TRP A 88 16.58 -1.75 -9.72
N VAL A 89 15.90 -2.55 -10.57
CA VAL A 89 15.73 -3.99 -10.31
C VAL A 89 17.06 -4.72 -10.36
N ALA A 90 17.95 -4.38 -11.29
CA ALA A 90 19.28 -4.97 -11.35
C ALA A 90 20.10 -4.70 -10.07
N ALA A 91 20.08 -3.47 -9.56
CA ALA A 91 20.76 -3.11 -8.31
C ALA A 91 20.17 -3.85 -7.10
N ILE A 92 18.83 -3.98 -7.04
CA ILE A 92 18.13 -4.69 -5.97
C ILE A 92 18.46 -6.19 -6.03
N LYS A 93 18.44 -6.81 -7.20
CA LYS A 93 18.87 -8.22 -7.39
C LYS A 93 20.33 -8.41 -6.99
N ALA A 94 21.21 -7.49 -7.37
CA ALA A 94 22.63 -7.56 -7.01
C ALA A 94 22.88 -7.47 -5.49
N SER A 95 21.99 -6.83 -4.73
CA SER A 95 22.04 -6.80 -3.26
C SER A 95 21.70 -8.14 -2.59
N GLY A 96 21.20 -9.10 -3.35
CA GLY A 96 20.71 -10.39 -2.84
C GLY A 96 19.24 -10.38 -2.38
N ALA A 97 18.54 -9.24 -2.50
CA ALA A 97 17.12 -9.16 -2.17
C ALA A 97 16.26 -10.05 -3.08
N LYS A 98 15.24 -10.64 -2.51
CA LYS A 98 14.32 -11.59 -3.16
C LYS A 98 13.00 -10.97 -3.57
N TYR A 99 12.63 -9.84 -2.98
CA TYR A 99 11.40 -9.12 -3.28
C TYR A 99 11.55 -7.62 -3.03
N ILE A 100 10.63 -6.86 -3.61
CA ILE A 100 10.47 -5.42 -3.37
C ILE A 100 9.09 -5.21 -2.71
N CYS A 101 9.07 -4.51 -1.58
CA CYS A 101 7.87 -3.97 -1.00
C CYS A 101 7.82 -2.48 -1.32
N PHE A 102 6.91 -2.07 -2.19
CA PHE A 102 6.81 -0.68 -2.63
C PHE A 102 5.53 -0.04 -2.11
N THR A 103 5.62 1.15 -1.51
CA THR A 103 4.46 1.96 -1.16
C THR A 103 3.83 2.55 -2.42
N THR A 104 3.07 1.75 -3.13
CA THR A 104 2.45 2.14 -4.41
C THR A 104 1.44 3.28 -4.27
N ARG A 105 0.91 3.47 -3.06
CA ARG A 105 0.05 4.58 -2.63
C ARG A 105 0.25 4.79 -1.14
N HIS A 106 0.58 6.00 -0.72
CA HIS A 106 0.75 6.34 0.69
C HIS A 106 -0.47 7.12 1.22
N HIS A 107 -0.43 7.64 2.47
CA HIS A 107 -1.58 8.28 3.14
C HIS A 107 -2.11 9.53 2.41
N GLU A 108 -1.28 10.22 1.61
CA GLU A 108 -1.69 11.38 0.81
C GLU A 108 -2.54 11.02 -0.42
N GLY A 109 -2.70 9.73 -0.71
CA GLY A 109 -3.60 9.20 -1.72
C GLY A 109 -3.08 9.23 -3.16
N PHE A 110 -1.84 9.68 -3.42
CA PHE A 110 -1.25 9.64 -4.76
C PHE A 110 -0.84 8.23 -5.15
N SER A 111 -1.29 7.75 -6.32
CA SER A 111 -0.97 6.41 -6.82
C SER A 111 0.20 6.44 -7.78
N MET A 112 1.22 5.61 -7.56
CA MET A 112 2.39 5.42 -8.42
C MET A 112 2.10 4.48 -9.60
N PHE A 113 0.82 4.16 -9.86
CA PHE A 113 0.31 3.29 -10.92
C PHE A 113 -0.93 3.88 -11.57
N ASP A 114 -1.24 3.45 -12.79
CA ASP A 114 -2.48 3.83 -13.48
C ASP A 114 -3.69 3.14 -12.83
N THR A 115 -4.78 3.90 -12.66
CA THR A 115 -6.03 3.39 -12.09
C THR A 115 -7.24 4.10 -12.67
N LYS A 116 -8.36 3.35 -12.80
CA LYS A 116 -9.66 3.89 -13.21
C LYS A 116 -10.40 4.61 -12.08
N TYR A 117 -9.98 4.40 -10.83
CA TYR A 117 -10.72 4.85 -9.65
C TYR A 117 -10.32 6.24 -9.18
N SER A 118 -9.21 6.80 -9.68
CA SER A 118 -8.73 8.13 -9.30
C SER A 118 -7.83 8.70 -10.39
N ASP A 119 -8.01 9.98 -10.69
CA ASP A 119 -7.10 10.72 -11.58
C ASP A 119 -5.85 11.23 -10.84
N TYR A 120 -5.84 11.13 -9.51
CA TYR A 120 -4.68 11.49 -8.70
C TYR A 120 -3.65 10.35 -8.70
N ASN A 121 -3.03 10.16 -9.86
CA ASN A 121 -2.03 9.12 -10.09
C ASN A 121 -0.92 9.60 -11.04
N VAL A 122 0.20 8.88 -11.05
CA VAL A 122 1.42 9.24 -11.77
C VAL A 122 1.22 9.35 -13.29
N VAL A 123 0.28 8.62 -13.88
CA VAL A 123 0.03 8.64 -15.32
C VAL A 123 -0.83 9.83 -15.71
N LYS A 124 -1.89 10.12 -14.94
CA LYS A 124 -2.87 11.16 -15.29
C LYS A 124 -2.51 12.54 -14.75
N ALA A 125 -2.03 12.61 -13.50
CA ALA A 125 -1.79 13.87 -12.80
C ALA A 125 -0.40 14.48 -13.03
N THR A 126 0.54 13.76 -13.69
CA THR A 126 1.90 14.22 -13.91
C THR A 126 2.25 14.39 -15.38
N LEU A 127 3.32 15.12 -15.66
CA LEU A 127 3.93 15.17 -17.00
C LEU A 127 4.75 13.91 -17.32
N PHE A 128 5.07 13.10 -16.32
CA PHE A 128 5.87 11.88 -16.48
C PHE A 128 5.12 10.77 -17.21
N LYS A 129 3.82 10.61 -16.95
CA LYS A 129 2.87 9.75 -17.67
C LYS A 129 3.28 8.28 -17.82
N ARG A 130 4.11 7.76 -16.91
CA ARG A 130 4.55 6.37 -16.91
C ARG A 130 4.03 5.66 -15.66
N ASP A 131 3.61 4.40 -15.81
CA ASP A 131 3.16 3.55 -14.71
C ASP A 131 4.39 2.89 -14.06
N ILE A 132 4.86 3.48 -12.99
CA ILE A 132 6.08 3.07 -12.29
C ILE A 132 5.96 1.66 -11.71
N VAL A 133 4.79 1.34 -11.13
CA VAL A 133 4.55 0.00 -10.54
C VAL A 133 4.56 -1.07 -11.62
N LYS A 134 3.88 -0.83 -12.73
CA LYS A 134 3.85 -1.75 -13.87
C LYS A 134 5.25 -1.96 -14.45
N GLU A 135 6.04 -0.89 -14.57
CA GLU A 135 7.39 -1.00 -15.10
C GLU A 135 8.29 -1.82 -14.17
N LEU A 136 8.23 -1.60 -12.85
CA LEU A 136 9.00 -2.38 -11.88
C LEU A 136 8.57 -3.85 -11.83
N ALA A 137 7.26 -4.13 -11.91
CA ALA A 137 6.71 -5.48 -11.83
C ALA A 137 7.03 -6.34 -13.07
N ASN A 138 7.36 -5.72 -14.19
CA ASN A 138 7.69 -6.42 -15.44
C ASN A 138 9.20 -6.76 -15.58
N ARG A 139 10.02 -6.55 -14.55
CA ARG A 139 11.47 -6.80 -14.53
C ARG A 139 11.80 -7.95 -13.60
#